data_6c59c642690a88876b11e55bc3c28322
#
_entry.id   6c59c642690a88876b11e55bc3c28322
#
_cell.length_a   1.000
_cell.length_b   1.000
_cell.length_c   1.000
_cell.angle_alpha   90.00
_cell.angle_beta   90.00
_cell.angle_gamma   90.00
#
_symmetry.space_group_name_H-M   'P 1'
#
loop_
_entity.id
_entity.type
_entity.pdbx_description
1 polymer ?
#
loop_
_entity_poly.entity_id
_entity_poly.type
_entity_poly.pdbx_seq_one_letter_code
_entity_poly.pdbx_strand_id
1 'polypeptide(L)'
;MTKDGQALYPYFQQIVQSEKQLTKKIEELQGLNKAEIRIGIFTSASRNFILPFIKDFKAKHPTVNFVLKQRDYTSIHQWLDTGQVDLGFTHIDYVGKLQSQVLYQDCLYAVLPSKHPLAKQDEVSLADLAKTELILLDKGENSLTRAAFETANITPTFAYEIYDDYTILEMIRQDLGVSLLYENFLDGLTLQDLTIRHIAEKPFRTIVLAWKSWQTLPLAAQEFAKTISSKILD
;
A
#
# COMPACT_ATOMS: atom_id res chain seq x y z
N MET A 1 0.86 18.84 -28.01
CA MET A 1 -0.40 19.35 -27.45
C MET A 1 -0.22 20.87 -27.24
N THR A 2 -1.19 21.71 -27.65
CA THR A 2 -1.14 23.17 -27.41
C THR A 2 -1.27 23.48 -25.91
N LYS A 3 -0.90 24.71 -25.48
CA LYS A 3 -1.07 25.13 -24.07
C LYS A 3 -2.52 25.00 -23.60
N ASP A 4 -3.46 25.42 -24.45
CA ASP A 4 -4.90 25.32 -24.16
C ASP A 4 -5.35 23.84 -24.10
N GLY A 5 -4.82 22.99 -24.99
CA GLY A 5 -5.04 21.55 -24.95
C GLY A 5 -4.54 20.90 -23.66
N GLN A 6 -3.41 21.33 -23.12
CA GLN A 6 -2.89 20.87 -21.84
C GLN A 6 -3.81 21.30 -20.68
N ALA A 7 -4.29 22.54 -20.70
CA ALA A 7 -5.20 23.04 -19.66
C ALA A 7 -6.57 22.34 -19.69
N LEU A 8 -7.07 21.97 -20.88
CA LEU A 8 -8.37 21.31 -21.05
C LEU A 8 -8.30 19.79 -20.87
N TYR A 9 -7.13 19.17 -21.03
CA TYR A 9 -6.94 17.72 -20.98
C TYR A 9 -7.50 17.06 -19.70
N PRO A 10 -7.29 17.60 -18.49
CA PRO A 10 -7.87 17.04 -17.27
C PRO A 10 -9.42 17.00 -17.29
N TYR A 11 -10.04 18.02 -17.86
CA TYR A 11 -11.51 18.08 -17.96
C TYR A 11 -12.06 17.05 -18.94
N PHE A 12 -11.38 16.86 -20.09
CA PHE A 12 -11.75 15.78 -21.01
C PHE A 12 -11.61 14.41 -20.39
N GLN A 13 -10.52 14.18 -19.63
CA GLN A 13 -10.34 12.94 -18.88
C GLN A 13 -11.49 12.68 -17.90
N GLN A 14 -11.95 13.72 -17.17
CA GLN A 14 -13.08 13.61 -16.26
C GLN A 14 -14.39 13.25 -16.97
N ILE A 15 -14.67 13.86 -18.11
CA ILE A 15 -15.88 13.57 -18.90
C ILE A 15 -15.87 12.11 -19.37
N VAL A 16 -14.78 11.66 -19.98
CA VAL A 16 -14.62 10.27 -20.44
C VAL A 16 -14.76 9.27 -19.30
N GLN A 17 -14.22 9.59 -18.13
CA GLN A 17 -14.34 8.73 -16.95
C GLN A 17 -15.78 8.72 -16.40
N SER A 18 -16.46 9.87 -16.39
CA SER A 18 -17.87 9.94 -15.97
C SER A 18 -18.78 9.15 -16.89
N GLU A 19 -18.54 9.18 -18.20
CA GLU A 19 -19.25 8.36 -19.17
C GLU A 19 -19.04 6.86 -18.93
N LYS A 20 -17.79 6.44 -18.71
CA LYS A 20 -17.48 5.05 -18.37
C LYS A 20 -18.15 4.59 -17.08
N GLN A 21 -18.19 5.45 -16.05
CA GLN A 21 -18.88 5.16 -14.81
C GLN A 21 -20.40 5.03 -15.00
N LEU A 22 -21.00 5.90 -15.81
CA LEU A 22 -22.43 5.83 -16.14
C LEU A 22 -22.74 4.52 -16.87
N THR A 23 -21.96 4.16 -17.88
CA THR A 23 -22.12 2.91 -18.64
C THR A 23 -22.02 1.69 -17.71
N LYS A 24 -21.00 1.65 -16.85
CA LYS A 24 -20.87 0.60 -15.81
C LYS A 24 -22.09 0.56 -14.90
N LYS A 25 -22.59 1.70 -14.47
CA LYS A 25 -23.76 1.76 -13.58
C LYS A 25 -25.02 1.23 -14.27
N ILE A 26 -25.19 1.49 -15.56
CA ILE A 26 -26.29 0.95 -16.38
C ILE A 26 -26.15 -0.58 -16.50
N GLU A 27 -24.97 -1.09 -16.79
CA GLU A 27 -24.69 -2.52 -16.87
C GLU A 27 -24.94 -3.24 -15.53
N GLU A 28 -24.58 -2.62 -14.40
CA GLU A 28 -24.85 -3.12 -13.07
C GLU A 28 -26.36 -3.18 -12.73
N LEU A 29 -27.13 -2.20 -13.17
CA LEU A 29 -28.59 -2.20 -13.01
C LEU A 29 -29.27 -3.31 -13.82
N GLN A 30 -28.58 -3.82 -14.86
CA GLN A 30 -29.02 -4.97 -15.66
C GLN A 30 -28.58 -6.32 -15.07
N GLY A 31 -27.90 -6.33 -13.94
CA GLY A 31 -27.40 -7.51 -13.19
C GLY A 31 -25.88 -7.55 -13.12
N LEU A 32 -25.33 -8.07 -12.02
CA LEU A 32 -23.88 -8.21 -11.75
C LEU A 32 -23.11 -9.07 -12.78
N ASN A 33 -23.75 -9.45 -13.87
CA ASN A 33 -23.19 -10.27 -14.94
C ASN A 33 -22.22 -9.44 -15.77
N LYS A 34 -20.93 -9.55 -15.46
CA LYS A 34 -19.76 -8.91 -16.08
C LYS A 34 -19.24 -7.61 -15.41
N ALA A 35 -19.53 -7.38 -14.14
CA ALA A 35 -18.95 -6.25 -13.42
C ALA A 35 -17.41 -6.38 -13.32
N GLU A 36 -16.72 -5.25 -13.40
CA GLU A 36 -15.27 -5.14 -13.22
C GLU A 36 -14.95 -4.23 -12.03
N ILE A 37 -14.11 -4.71 -11.12
CA ILE A 37 -13.61 -3.93 -9.98
C ILE A 37 -12.13 -3.62 -10.23
N ARG A 38 -11.80 -2.33 -10.34
CA ARG A 38 -10.42 -1.85 -10.53
C ARG A 38 -9.85 -1.40 -9.20
N ILE A 39 -8.71 -1.96 -8.82
CA ILE A 39 -8.12 -1.73 -7.50
C ILE A 39 -6.68 -1.25 -7.66
N GLY A 40 -6.37 -0.10 -7.03
CA GLY A 40 -5.02 0.38 -6.82
C GLY A 40 -4.44 -0.23 -5.55
N ILE A 41 -3.24 -0.80 -5.62
CA ILE A 41 -2.59 -1.47 -4.50
C ILE A 41 -1.08 -1.24 -4.49
N PHE A 42 -0.47 -1.38 -3.30
CA PHE A 42 0.98 -1.37 -3.13
C PHE A 42 1.49 -2.79 -2.79
N THR A 43 2.80 -3.01 -2.86
CA THR A 43 3.43 -4.35 -2.85
C THR A 43 2.98 -5.22 -1.67
N SER A 44 3.10 -4.75 -0.44
CA SER A 44 2.77 -5.58 0.74
C SER A 44 1.27 -5.86 0.89
N ALA A 45 0.39 -4.91 0.54
CA ALA A 45 -1.05 -5.14 0.57
C ALA A 45 -1.51 -6.13 -0.51
N SER A 46 -0.81 -6.15 -1.67
CA SER A 46 -1.18 -7.07 -2.75
C SER A 46 -0.96 -8.53 -2.37
N ARG A 47 0.14 -8.83 -1.69
CA ARG A 47 0.55 -10.21 -1.44
C ARG A 47 -0.27 -10.88 -0.33
N ASN A 48 -0.32 -10.27 0.83
CA ASN A 48 -0.79 -10.95 2.04
C ASN A 48 -2.20 -10.53 2.47
N PHE A 49 -2.68 -9.38 2.01
CA PHE A 49 -3.95 -8.86 2.47
C PHE A 49 -5.10 -9.08 1.49
N ILE A 50 -5.03 -8.56 0.25
CA ILE A 50 -6.20 -8.50 -0.63
C ILE A 50 -6.56 -9.84 -1.29
N LEU A 51 -5.58 -10.70 -1.59
CA LEU A 51 -5.82 -11.92 -2.38
C LEU A 51 -6.84 -12.88 -1.76
N PRO A 52 -6.85 -13.12 -0.44
CA PRO A 52 -7.91 -13.91 0.21
C PRO A 52 -9.31 -13.34 -0.01
N PHE A 53 -9.47 -12.01 0.09
CA PHE A 53 -10.76 -11.36 -0.13
C PHE A 53 -11.23 -11.48 -1.58
N ILE A 54 -10.32 -11.31 -2.56
CA ILE A 54 -10.63 -11.52 -3.98
C ILE A 54 -11.08 -12.97 -4.23
N LYS A 55 -10.36 -13.94 -3.68
CA LYS A 55 -10.70 -15.37 -3.80
C LYS A 55 -12.10 -15.65 -3.28
N ASP A 56 -12.41 -15.19 -2.08
CA ASP A 56 -13.70 -15.43 -1.43
C ASP A 56 -14.84 -14.69 -2.16
N PHE A 57 -14.59 -13.48 -2.64
CA PHE A 57 -15.56 -12.73 -3.40
C PHE A 57 -15.86 -13.38 -4.75
N LYS A 58 -14.83 -13.84 -5.47
CA LYS A 58 -15.00 -14.57 -6.74
C LYS A 58 -15.75 -15.90 -6.56
N ALA A 59 -15.62 -16.57 -5.43
CA ALA A 59 -16.39 -17.78 -5.15
C ALA A 59 -17.89 -17.49 -5.06
N LYS A 60 -18.30 -16.32 -4.59
CA LYS A 60 -19.71 -15.88 -4.50
C LYS A 60 -20.19 -15.18 -5.78
N HIS A 61 -19.30 -14.50 -6.48
CA HIS A 61 -19.57 -13.69 -7.67
C HIS A 61 -18.60 -14.06 -8.81
N PRO A 62 -18.74 -15.26 -9.41
CA PRO A 62 -17.77 -15.80 -10.37
C PRO A 62 -17.63 -14.98 -11.66
N THR A 63 -18.65 -14.19 -12.00
CA THR A 63 -18.68 -13.34 -13.21
C THR A 63 -18.01 -11.99 -13.03
N VAL A 64 -17.66 -11.61 -11.77
CA VAL A 64 -16.96 -10.36 -11.48
C VAL A 64 -15.46 -10.47 -11.84
N ASN A 65 -14.97 -9.52 -12.62
CA ASN A 65 -13.57 -9.38 -12.95
C ASN A 65 -12.86 -8.41 -12.00
N PHE A 66 -11.58 -8.68 -11.71
CA PHE A 66 -10.71 -7.79 -10.96
C PHE A 66 -9.55 -7.32 -11.82
N VAL A 67 -9.31 -6.01 -11.81
CA VAL A 67 -8.13 -5.38 -12.43
C VAL A 67 -7.29 -4.77 -11.31
N LEU A 68 -6.10 -5.30 -11.09
CA LEU A 68 -5.17 -4.81 -10.08
C LEU A 68 -4.10 -3.94 -10.74
N LYS A 69 -3.94 -2.71 -10.23
CA LYS A 69 -2.85 -1.81 -10.60
C LYS A 69 -1.96 -1.58 -9.38
N GLN A 70 -0.66 -1.82 -9.53
CA GLN A 70 0.29 -1.73 -8.42
C GLN A 70 1.25 -0.56 -8.61
N ARG A 71 1.32 0.34 -7.58
CA ARG A 71 2.26 1.48 -7.51
C ARG A 71 2.38 1.98 -6.06
N ASP A 72 3.06 3.14 -5.90
CA ASP A 72 3.15 3.91 -4.67
C ASP A 72 1.83 4.61 -4.31
N TYR A 73 1.77 5.18 -3.10
CA TYR A 73 0.56 5.82 -2.59
C TYR A 73 0.13 7.05 -3.39
N THR A 74 1.09 7.85 -3.87
CA THR A 74 0.81 9.05 -4.69
C THR A 74 0.12 8.66 -5.99
N SER A 75 0.63 7.63 -6.67
CA SER A 75 0.02 7.08 -7.89
C SER A 75 -1.39 6.53 -7.63
N ILE A 76 -1.58 5.80 -6.52
CA ILE A 76 -2.89 5.25 -6.15
C ILE A 76 -3.89 6.38 -5.87
N HIS A 77 -3.48 7.42 -5.12
CA HIS A 77 -4.31 8.60 -4.89
C HIS A 77 -4.73 9.26 -6.22
N GLN A 78 -3.79 9.48 -7.13
CA GLN A 78 -4.06 10.06 -8.44
C GLN A 78 -5.02 9.18 -9.27
N TRP A 79 -4.88 7.86 -9.23
CA TRP A 79 -5.78 6.96 -9.94
C TRP A 79 -7.20 6.97 -9.39
N LEU A 80 -7.36 7.11 -8.07
CA LEU A 80 -8.66 7.28 -7.43
C LEU A 80 -9.31 8.60 -7.83
N ASP A 81 -8.56 9.70 -7.75
CA ASP A 81 -9.06 11.03 -8.08
C ASP A 81 -9.48 11.14 -9.56
N THR A 82 -8.70 10.54 -10.46
CA THR A 82 -9.00 10.52 -11.91
C THR A 82 -9.94 9.37 -12.33
N GLY A 83 -10.39 8.50 -11.41
CA GLY A 83 -11.29 7.39 -11.68
C GLY A 83 -10.67 6.25 -12.52
N GLN A 84 -9.34 6.14 -12.52
CA GLN A 84 -8.64 5.02 -13.18
C GLN A 84 -8.75 3.71 -12.38
N VAL A 85 -9.00 3.82 -11.07
CA VAL A 85 -9.36 2.71 -10.18
C VAL A 85 -10.61 3.08 -9.39
N ASP A 86 -11.34 2.08 -8.94
CA ASP A 86 -12.57 2.23 -8.17
C ASP A 86 -12.27 2.27 -6.67
N LEU A 87 -11.36 1.42 -6.23
CA LEU A 87 -10.89 1.29 -4.85
C LEU A 87 -9.37 1.40 -4.81
N GLY A 88 -8.82 1.88 -3.69
CA GLY A 88 -7.38 1.96 -3.50
C GLY A 88 -6.98 1.61 -2.08
N PHE A 89 -5.98 0.73 -1.95
CA PHE A 89 -5.29 0.54 -0.68
C PHE A 89 -4.19 1.57 -0.59
N THR A 90 -4.19 2.38 0.47
CA THR A 90 -3.23 3.45 0.63
C THR A 90 -2.95 3.74 2.11
N HIS A 91 -2.01 4.62 2.39
CA HIS A 91 -1.77 5.13 3.73
C HIS A 91 -2.72 6.28 4.04
N ILE A 92 -3.11 6.44 5.32
CA ILE A 92 -4.08 7.46 5.76
C ILE A 92 -3.68 8.89 5.35
N ASP A 93 -2.39 9.23 5.37
CA ASP A 93 -1.90 10.57 5.01
C ASP A 93 -2.06 10.90 3.51
N TYR A 94 -2.28 9.89 2.67
CA TYR A 94 -2.48 10.05 1.24
C TYR A 94 -3.94 10.08 0.81
N VAL A 95 -4.88 10.05 1.76
CA VAL A 95 -6.33 10.07 1.45
C VAL A 95 -6.76 11.41 0.90
N GLY A 96 -6.27 12.53 1.46
CA GLY A 96 -6.65 13.87 1.03
C GLY A 96 -8.17 14.09 1.14
N LYS A 97 -8.83 14.36 -0.01
CA LYS A 97 -10.28 14.58 -0.11
C LYS A 97 -11.09 13.31 -0.40
N LEU A 98 -10.43 12.16 -0.56
CA LEU A 98 -11.09 10.89 -0.81
C LEU A 98 -11.81 10.41 0.44
N GLN A 99 -12.88 9.62 0.25
CA GLN A 99 -13.49 8.87 1.35
C GLN A 99 -12.67 7.62 1.64
N SER A 100 -12.59 7.23 2.89
CA SER A 100 -11.80 6.06 3.28
C SER A 100 -12.35 5.35 4.51
N GLN A 101 -11.90 4.12 4.68
CA GLN A 101 -12.11 3.29 5.85
C GLN A 101 -10.78 2.72 6.30
N VAL A 102 -10.49 2.84 7.60
CA VAL A 102 -9.31 2.23 8.20
C VAL A 102 -9.44 0.71 8.15
N LEU A 103 -8.35 0.05 7.75
CA LEU A 103 -8.27 -1.40 7.66
C LEU A 103 -7.43 -1.97 8.80
N TYR A 104 -6.15 -1.60 8.87
CA TYR A 104 -5.21 -2.10 9.87
C TYR A 104 -4.02 -1.17 10.05
N GLN A 105 -3.30 -1.40 11.15
CA GLN A 105 -1.97 -0.83 11.36
C GLN A 105 -0.91 -1.86 10.97
N ASP A 106 0.16 -1.38 10.33
CA ASP A 106 1.26 -2.20 9.82
C ASP A 106 2.56 -1.66 10.41
N CYS A 107 3.14 -2.42 11.35
CA CYS A 107 4.31 -2.01 12.11
C CYS A 107 5.60 -2.12 11.28
N LEU A 108 6.56 -1.24 11.53
CA LEU A 108 7.92 -1.39 11.05
C LEU A 108 8.72 -2.29 12.00
N TYR A 109 9.49 -3.18 11.42
CA TYR A 109 10.45 -4.05 12.10
C TYR A 109 11.84 -3.79 11.57
N ALA A 110 12.83 -3.93 12.44
CA ALA A 110 14.23 -3.98 12.02
C ALA A 110 14.54 -5.36 11.42
N VAL A 111 15.13 -5.37 10.23
CA VAL A 111 15.61 -6.57 9.54
C VAL A 111 17.13 -6.50 9.47
N LEU A 112 17.79 -7.52 10.03
CA LEU A 112 19.23 -7.55 10.22
C LEU A 112 19.79 -8.89 9.73
N PRO A 113 21.08 -8.95 9.35
CA PRO A 113 21.78 -10.22 9.22
C PRO A 113 21.74 -10.96 10.56
N SER A 114 21.54 -12.28 10.57
CA SER A 114 21.44 -13.05 11.84
C SER A 114 22.68 -13.00 12.71
N LYS A 115 23.84 -12.65 12.12
CA LYS A 115 25.10 -12.49 12.85
C LYS A 115 25.33 -11.07 13.41
N HIS A 116 24.46 -10.12 13.05
CA HIS A 116 24.59 -8.73 13.47
C HIS A 116 24.51 -8.61 15.01
N PRO A 117 25.31 -7.74 15.68
CA PRO A 117 25.27 -7.60 17.13
C PRO A 117 23.87 -7.30 17.69
N LEU A 118 23.09 -6.43 17.03
CA LEU A 118 21.73 -6.07 17.41
C LEU A 118 20.75 -7.25 17.26
N ALA A 119 21.05 -8.25 16.45
CA ALA A 119 20.21 -9.43 16.31
C ALA A 119 20.13 -10.30 17.57
N LYS A 120 20.99 -10.07 18.56
CA LYS A 120 20.99 -10.75 19.86
C LYS A 120 20.05 -10.10 20.88
N GLN A 121 19.58 -8.89 20.62
CA GLN A 121 18.64 -8.18 21.47
C GLN A 121 17.21 -8.65 21.16
N ASP A 122 16.31 -8.59 22.12
CA ASP A 122 14.88 -8.89 21.89
C ASP A 122 14.19 -7.74 21.13
N GLU A 123 14.61 -6.51 21.37
CA GLU A 123 14.12 -5.29 20.78
C GLU A 123 15.29 -4.35 20.49
N VAL A 124 15.18 -3.53 19.43
CA VAL A 124 16.21 -2.57 19.02
C VAL A 124 15.63 -1.16 18.98
N SER A 125 16.44 -0.15 19.36
CA SER A 125 16.02 1.24 19.28
C SER A 125 16.37 1.87 17.92
N LEU A 126 15.62 2.91 17.48
CA LEU A 126 16.00 3.72 16.33
C LEU A 126 17.38 4.36 16.53
N ALA A 127 17.75 4.71 17.78
CA ALA A 127 19.05 5.27 18.10
C ALA A 127 20.20 4.28 17.87
N ASP A 128 19.99 2.98 18.11
CA ASP A 128 21.00 1.96 17.82
C ASP A 128 21.06 1.64 16.33
N LEU A 129 19.91 1.60 15.65
CA LEU A 129 19.85 1.42 14.21
C LEU A 129 20.55 2.56 13.46
N ALA A 130 20.41 3.81 13.92
CA ALA A 130 21.07 4.97 13.31
C ALA A 130 22.62 4.93 13.34
N LYS A 131 23.21 4.04 14.15
CA LYS A 131 24.66 3.83 14.23
C LYS A 131 25.17 2.75 13.25
N THR A 132 24.27 2.14 12.50
CA THR A 132 24.56 1.06 11.55
C THR A 132 24.51 1.57 10.11
N GLU A 133 24.95 0.77 9.14
CA GLU A 133 24.72 1.02 7.71
C GLU A 133 23.24 0.79 7.40
N LEU A 134 22.48 1.87 7.25
CA LEU A 134 21.05 1.80 6.98
C LEU A 134 20.74 1.75 5.48
N ILE A 135 19.86 0.83 5.09
CA ILE A 135 19.27 0.74 3.76
C ILE A 135 17.84 1.29 3.84
N LEU A 136 17.57 2.40 3.17
CA LEU A 136 16.25 3.00 3.14
C LEU A 136 15.38 2.35 2.08
N LEU A 137 14.17 1.93 2.48
CA LEU A 137 13.11 1.67 1.52
C LEU A 137 12.52 3.01 1.08
N ASP A 138 12.89 3.44 -0.13
CA ASP A 138 12.41 4.71 -0.71
C ASP A 138 11.42 4.44 -1.85
N LYS A 139 10.15 4.66 -1.58
CA LYS A 139 9.05 4.57 -2.56
C LYS A 139 8.50 5.94 -2.95
N GLY A 140 9.31 6.98 -2.84
CA GLY A 140 8.95 8.35 -3.16
C GLY A 140 8.79 9.26 -1.93
N GLU A 141 8.16 10.40 -2.13
CA GLU A 141 7.96 11.42 -1.09
C GLU A 141 7.30 10.83 0.17
N ASN A 142 7.69 11.35 1.34
CA ASN A 142 7.17 10.94 2.65
C ASN A 142 7.51 9.49 3.06
N SER A 143 8.77 9.13 3.03
CA SER A 143 9.25 7.86 3.61
C SER A 143 8.88 7.77 5.09
N LEU A 144 8.02 6.79 5.44
CA LEU A 144 7.62 6.55 6.82
C LEU A 144 8.80 6.13 7.71
N THR A 145 9.84 5.52 7.12
CA THR A 145 11.10 5.25 7.83
C THR A 145 11.77 6.56 8.23
N ARG A 146 11.87 7.55 7.33
CA ARG A 146 12.42 8.88 7.66
C ARG A 146 11.58 9.56 8.74
N ALA A 147 10.25 9.55 8.59
CA ALA A 147 9.33 10.13 9.57
C ALA A 147 9.46 9.48 10.96
N ALA A 148 9.72 8.18 11.06
CA ALA A 148 9.96 7.51 12.34
C ALA A 148 11.21 8.05 13.03
N PHE A 149 12.31 8.20 12.31
CA PHE A 149 13.54 8.81 12.86
C PHE A 149 13.36 10.30 13.22
N GLU A 150 12.67 11.07 12.38
CA GLU A 150 12.35 12.48 12.65
C GLU A 150 11.51 12.63 13.92
N THR A 151 10.49 11.80 14.09
CA THR A 151 9.64 11.79 15.30
C THR A 151 10.45 11.48 16.57
N ALA A 152 11.45 10.62 16.44
CA ALA A 152 12.37 10.30 17.53
C ALA A 152 13.48 11.35 17.74
N ASN A 153 13.51 12.44 16.93
CA ASN A 153 14.58 13.45 16.90
C ASN A 153 15.97 12.84 16.61
N ILE A 154 16.05 11.85 15.75
CA ILE A 154 17.28 11.17 15.33
C ILE A 154 17.51 11.49 13.85
N THR A 155 18.76 11.81 13.52
CA THR A 155 19.19 12.02 12.12
C THR A 155 20.06 10.85 11.68
N PRO A 156 19.48 9.83 11.00
CA PRO A 156 20.28 8.70 10.51
C PRO A 156 21.01 9.07 9.22
N THR A 157 22.06 8.32 8.91
CA THR A 157 22.69 8.31 7.60
C THR A 157 22.24 7.04 6.86
N PHE A 158 21.68 7.20 5.65
CA PHE A 158 21.34 6.06 4.81
C PHE A 158 22.49 5.82 3.83
N ALA A 159 23.04 4.61 3.88
CA ALA A 159 24.10 4.18 2.97
C ALA A 159 23.52 3.88 1.56
N TYR A 160 22.29 3.41 1.52
CA TYR A 160 21.59 3.08 0.27
C TYR A 160 20.12 3.51 0.34
N GLU A 161 19.57 3.90 -0.84
CA GLU A 161 18.16 4.22 -1.03
C GLU A 161 17.61 3.31 -2.14
N ILE A 162 16.72 2.39 -1.79
CA ILE A 162 16.26 1.30 -2.66
C ILE A 162 14.74 1.28 -2.72
N TYR A 163 14.18 1.19 -3.93
CA TYR A 163 12.73 1.17 -4.15
C TYR A 163 12.11 -0.21 -3.91
N ASP A 164 12.84 -1.30 -4.11
CA ASP A 164 12.34 -2.67 -4.09
C ASP A 164 12.65 -3.38 -2.78
N ASP A 165 11.60 -3.83 -2.08
CA ASP A 165 11.68 -4.50 -0.79
C ASP A 165 12.51 -5.81 -0.86
N TYR A 166 12.41 -6.57 -1.97
CA TYR A 166 13.15 -7.84 -2.13
C TYR A 166 14.64 -7.60 -2.35
N THR A 167 14.99 -6.56 -3.11
CA THR A 167 16.39 -6.14 -3.27
C THR A 167 17.01 -5.80 -1.92
N ILE A 168 16.26 -5.10 -1.05
CA ILE A 168 16.73 -4.80 0.32
C ILE A 168 17.01 -6.08 1.11
N LEU A 169 16.13 -7.09 1.06
CA LEU A 169 16.36 -8.37 1.74
C LEU A 169 17.65 -9.05 1.27
N GLU A 170 17.91 -9.03 -0.05
CA GLU A 170 19.15 -9.60 -0.58
C GLU A 170 20.39 -8.80 -0.16
N MET A 171 20.32 -7.46 -0.10
CA MET A 171 21.41 -6.63 0.40
C MET A 171 21.72 -6.92 1.86
N ILE A 172 20.69 -7.12 2.70
CA ILE A 172 20.88 -7.49 4.11
C ILE A 172 21.55 -8.87 4.22
N ARG A 173 21.16 -9.87 3.38
CA ARG A 173 21.80 -11.18 3.33
C ARG A 173 23.28 -11.13 2.96
N GLN A 174 23.66 -10.15 2.15
CA GLN A 174 25.06 -9.90 1.76
C GLN A 174 25.81 -9.02 2.77
N ASP A 175 25.22 -8.77 3.95
CA ASP A 175 25.81 -7.96 5.03
C ASP A 175 26.14 -6.51 4.62
N LEU A 176 25.35 -5.95 3.68
CA LEU A 176 25.52 -4.57 3.20
C LEU A 176 24.84 -3.55 4.11
N GLY A 177 24.11 -3.98 5.13
CA GLY A 177 23.47 -3.10 6.10
C GLY A 177 22.22 -3.71 6.71
N VAL A 178 21.43 -2.87 7.38
CA VAL A 178 20.15 -3.21 8.00
C VAL A 178 19.05 -2.32 7.46
N SER A 179 17.79 -2.73 7.55
CA SER A 179 16.67 -1.94 7.08
C SER A 179 15.46 -2.02 8.01
N LEU A 180 14.52 -1.09 7.85
CA LEU A 180 13.22 -1.12 8.47
C LEU A 180 12.19 -1.51 7.41
N LEU A 181 11.53 -2.65 7.59
CA LEU A 181 10.53 -3.18 6.67
C LEU A 181 9.21 -3.47 7.41
N TYR A 182 8.11 -3.43 6.67
CA TYR A 182 6.79 -3.63 7.24
C TYR A 182 6.48 -5.08 7.54
N GLU A 183 5.80 -5.33 8.67
CA GLU A 183 5.36 -6.65 9.11
C GLU A 183 4.61 -7.39 8.00
N ASN A 184 3.63 -6.73 7.38
CA ASN A 184 2.81 -7.34 6.34
C ASN A 184 3.61 -7.72 5.06
N PHE A 185 4.75 -7.07 4.82
CA PHE A 185 5.66 -7.49 3.76
C PHE A 185 6.48 -8.73 4.20
N LEU A 186 6.92 -8.77 5.45
CA LEU A 186 7.77 -9.82 6.00
C LEU A 186 7.00 -11.13 6.23
N ASP A 187 5.69 -11.05 6.46
CA ASP A 187 4.85 -12.21 6.71
C ASP A 187 4.90 -13.23 5.57
N GLY A 188 5.06 -14.49 5.93
CA GLY A 188 5.15 -15.62 4.99
C GLY A 188 6.42 -15.64 4.13
N LEU A 189 7.45 -14.81 4.42
CA LEU A 189 8.75 -14.89 3.78
C LEU A 189 9.66 -15.93 4.46
N THR A 190 10.48 -16.59 3.67
CA THR A 190 11.61 -17.37 4.19
C THR A 190 12.73 -16.40 4.60
N LEU A 191 12.99 -16.32 5.89
CA LEU A 191 13.97 -15.39 6.47
C LEU A 191 15.30 -16.06 6.81
N GLN A 192 15.71 -17.04 5.99
CA GLN A 192 17.02 -17.68 6.18
C GLN A 192 18.13 -16.63 6.21
N ASP A 193 19.01 -16.73 7.22
CA ASP A 193 20.13 -15.82 7.49
C ASP A 193 19.74 -14.37 7.86
N LEU A 194 18.44 -14.11 8.02
CA LEU A 194 17.90 -12.82 8.49
C LEU A 194 17.26 -12.96 9.86
N THR A 195 17.29 -11.87 10.62
CA THR A 195 16.62 -11.76 11.92
C THR A 195 15.73 -10.53 11.91
N ILE A 196 14.50 -10.71 12.37
CA ILE A 196 13.54 -9.61 12.58
C ILE A 196 13.56 -9.23 14.05
N ARG A 197 13.53 -7.93 14.35
CA ARG A 197 13.42 -7.40 15.72
C ARG A 197 12.36 -6.31 15.78
N HIS A 198 11.64 -6.27 16.88
CA HIS A 198 10.78 -5.15 17.22
C HIS A 198 11.62 -3.89 17.38
N ILE A 199 11.03 -2.75 17.00
CA ILE A 199 11.60 -1.43 17.21
C ILE A 199 10.96 -0.84 18.47
N ALA A 200 11.77 -0.38 19.42
CA ALA A 200 11.29 0.11 20.73
C ALA A 200 10.27 1.24 20.60
N GLU A 201 10.45 2.13 19.63
CA GLU A 201 9.56 3.25 19.33
C GLU A 201 8.28 2.83 18.62
N LYS A 202 8.17 1.56 18.19
CA LYS A 202 6.96 0.95 17.55
C LYS A 202 6.39 1.77 16.42
N PRO A 203 7.19 2.22 15.44
CA PRO A 203 6.67 2.98 14.32
C PRO A 203 5.72 2.12 13.48
N PHE A 204 4.61 2.71 13.05
CA PHE A 204 3.59 2.03 12.25
C PHE A 204 3.00 2.94 11.18
N ARG A 205 2.35 2.35 10.20
CA ARG A 205 1.49 3.03 9.24
C ARG A 205 0.04 2.57 9.38
N THR A 206 -0.90 3.46 9.09
CA THR A 206 -2.32 3.12 9.06
C THR A 206 -2.74 2.91 7.60
N ILE A 207 -3.13 1.70 7.27
CA ILE A 207 -3.61 1.34 5.95
C ILE A 207 -5.13 1.48 5.89
N VAL A 208 -5.58 2.10 4.82
CA VAL A 208 -6.98 2.36 4.55
C VAL A 208 -7.39 1.83 3.18
N LEU A 209 -8.67 1.49 3.04
CA LEU A 209 -9.35 1.36 1.76
C LEU A 209 -9.96 2.72 1.44
N ALA A 210 -9.63 3.29 0.27
CA ALA A 210 -10.07 4.59 -0.16
C ALA A 210 -10.83 4.52 -1.49
N TRP A 211 -11.74 5.47 -1.71
CA TRP A 211 -12.53 5.65 -2.93
C TRP A 211 -12.91 7.12 -3.10
N LYS A 212 -13.30 7.52 -4.31
CA LYS A 212 -13.62 8.93 -4.60
C LYS A 212 -14.94 9.37 -3.96
N SER A 213 -16.01 8.60 -4.14
CA SER A 213 -17.34 8.85 -3.58
C SER A 213 -18.12 7.55 -3.50
N TRP A 214 -18.72 7.26 -2.35
CA TRP A 214 -19.53 6.06 -2.18
C TRP A 214 -20.74 6.02 -3.10
N GLN A 215 -21.37 7.16 -3.34
CA GLN A 215 -22.58 7.26 -4.17
C GLN A 215 -22.32 6.93 -5.65
N THR A 216 -21.11 7.21 -6.13
CA THR A 216 -20.72 6.95 -7.52
C THR A 216 -19.86 5.70 -7.68
N LEU A 217 -19.54 5.03 -6.58
CA LEU A 217 -18.79 3.79 -6.60
C LEU A 217 -19.65 2.68 -7.25
N PRO A 218 -19.10 1.89 -8.19
CA PRO A 218 -19.80 0.76 -8.80
C PRO A 218 -20.34 -0.21 -7.73
N LEU A 219 -21.54 -0.76 -7.94
CA LEU A 219 -22.20 -1.62 -6.96
C LEU A 219 -21.33 -2.83 -6.56
N ALA A 220 -20.68 -3.46 -7.52
CA ALA A 220 -19.75 -4.57 -7.24
C ALA A 220 -18.58 -4.14 -6.36
N ALA A 221 -18.03 -2.93 -6.57
CA ALA A 221 -16.97 -2.37 -5.75
C ALA A 221 -17.47 -2.01 -4.35
N GLN A 222 -18.70 -1.52 -4.20
CA GLN A 222 -19.33 -1.30 -2.88
C GLN A 222 -19.48 -2.61 -2.11
N GLU A 223 -19.99 -3.66 -2.75
CA GLU A 223 -20.15 -4.98 -2.13
C GLU A 223 -18.79 -5.60 -1.74
N PHE A 224 -17.79 -5.43 -2.60
CA PHE A 224 -16.44 -5.87 -2.28
C PHE A 224 -15.85 -5.10 -1.09
N ALA A 225 -15.99 -3.78 -1.05
CA ALA A 225 -15.54 -2.95 0.07
C ALA A 225 -16.23 -3.35 1.39
N LYS A 226 -17.55 -3.60 1.37
CA LYS A 226 -18.28 -4.13 2.55
C LYS A 226 -17.76 -5.49 3.01
N THR A 227 -17.42 -6.37 2.06
CA THR A 227 -16.86 -7.71 2.38
C THR A 227 -15.51 -7.59 3.10
N ILE A 228 -14.67 -6.64 2.70
CA ILE A 228 -13.41 -6.36 3.39
C ILE A 228 -13.69 -5.84 4.80
N SER A 229 -14.59 -4.86 4.93
CA SER A 229 -14.92 -4.20 6.20
C SER A 229 -15.47 -5.16 7.23
N SER A 230 -16.38 -6.06 6.85
CA SER A 230 -17.00 -7.01 7.78
C SER A 230 -16.01 -8.00 8.38
N LYS A 231 -14.99 -8.43 7.62
CA LYS A 231 -13.99 -9.40 8.08
C LYS A 231 -12.86 -8.81 8.93
N ILE A 232 -12.73 -7.49 8.98
CA ILE A 232 -11.72 -6.81 9.80
C ILE A 232 -12.30 -6.48 11.18
N LEU A 233 -13.62 -6.37 11.29
CA LEU A 233 -14.32 -6.07 12.54
C LEU A 233 -14.66 -7.31 13.37
N ASP A 234 -14.52 -8.51 12.77
CA ASP A 234 -14.63 -9.83 13.43
C ASP A 234 -13.25 -10.29 13.94
#